data_a4c61b455271d26a8de3ad96d552bbf6
#
_entry.id   a4c61b455271d26a8de3ad96d552bbf6
#
_cell.length_a   1.000
_cell.length_b   1.000
_cell.length_c   1.000
_cell.angle_alpha   90.00
_cell.angle_beta   90.00
_cell.angle_gamma   90.00
#
_symmetry.space_group_name_H-M   'P 1'
#
loop_
_entity.id
_entity.type
_entity.pdbx_description
1 polymer ?
#
loop_
_entity_poly.entity_id
_entity_poly.type
_entity_poly.pdbx_seq_one_letter_code
_entity_poly.pdbx_strand_id
1 'polypeptide(L)' 'MLEVAQWVAANTPFDRLYYYGDDQPLHVSHGPEHNRHVVLMLAEKIGRLVPKCLTINQFLEI' A
#
# COMPACT_ATOMS: atom_id res chain seq x y z
N MET A 1 4.57 -7.42 8.24
CA MET A 1 3.61 -6.39 7.81
C MET A 1 3.25 -6.50 6.32
N LEU A 2 4.20 -6.86 5.45
CA LEU A 2 3.90 -7.01 4.02
C LEU A 2 2.80 -8.04 3.77
N GLU A 3 2.83 -9.17 4.45
CA GLU A 3 1.81 -10.20 4.30
C GLU A 3 0.41 -9.68 4.65
N VAL A 4 0.32 -8.90 5.72
CA VAL A 4 -0.94 -8.29 6.14
C VAL A 4 -1.42 -7.29 5.09
N ALA A 5 -0.52 -6.46 4.59
CA ALA A 5 -0.85 -5.47 3.58
C ALA A 5 -1.33 -6.15 2.29
N GLN A 6 -0.66 -7.21 1.87
CA GLN A 6 -1.07 -7.96 0.69
C GLN A 6 -2.43 -8.63 0.88
N TRP A 7 -2.68 -9.16 2.08
CA TRP A 7 -3.99 -9.74 2.40
C TRP A 7 -5.10 -8.69 2.30
N VAL A 8 -4.86 -7.50 2.87
CA VAL A 8 -5.82 -6.39 2.80
C VAL A 8 -6.07 -6.00 1.34
N ALA A 9 -5.01 -5.90 0.54
CA ALA A 9 -5.14 -5.53 -0.86
C ALA A 9 -5.97 -6.55 -1.65
N ALA A 10 -5.84 -7.82 -1.33
CA ALA A 10 -6.53 -8.88 -2.07
C ALA A 10 -7.98 -9.10 -1.59
N ASN A 11 -8.27 -8.82 -0.32
CA ASN A 11 -9.50 -9.32 0.31
C ASN A 11 -10.45 -8.24 0.83
N THR A 12 -10.09 -6.96 0.79
CA THR A 12 -10.95 -5.91 1.31
C THR A 12 -11.28 -4.86 0.25
N PRO A 13 -12.47 -4.22 0.34
CA PRO A 13 -12.86 -3.15 -0.58
C PRO A 13 -12.32 -1.80 -0.12
N PHE A 14 -11.01 -1.70 0.02
CA PHE A 14 -10.37 -0.47 0.47
C PHE A 14 -10.38 0.59 -0.64
N ASP A 15 -10.16 1.87 -0.26
CA ASP A 15 -10.01 2.95 -1.22
C ASP A 15 -8.55 3.19 -1.55
N ARG A 16 -7.72 3.44 -0.52
CA ARG A 16 -6.28 3.63 -0.69
C ARG A 16 -5.52 2.87 0.39
N LEU A 17 -4.40 2.28 -0.01
CA LEU A 17 -3.52 1.57 0.90
C LEU A 17 -2.12 2.14 0.75
N TYR A 18 -1.54 2.60 1.86
CA TYR A 18 -0.19 3.13 1.89
C TYR A 18 0.70 2.19 2.68
N TYR A 19 1.70 1.62 2.02
CA TYR A 19 2.67 0.71 2.63
C TYR A 19 4.01 1.41 2.76
N TYR A 20 4.48 1.57 4.01
CA TYR A 20 5.71 2.30 4.32
C TYR A 20 6.90 1.38 4.61
N GLY A 21 6.67 0.10 4.79
CA GLY A 21 7.70 -0.86 5.13
C GLY A 21 7.26 -1.75 6.28
N ASP A 22 8.06 -2.80 6.58
CA ASP A 22 7.68 -3.79 7.59
C ASP A 22 7.65 -3.23 9.01
N ASP A 23 8.46 -2.22 9.29
CA ASP A 23 8.58 -1.62 10.61
C ASP A 23 7.73 -0.36 10.79
N GLN A 24 6.85 -0.07 9.84
CA GLN A 24 5.99 1.10 9.89
C GLN A 24 4.52 0.69 9.85
N PRO A 25 3.61 1.50 10.44
CA PRO A 25 2.19 1.20 10.39
C PRO A 25 1.64 1.18 8.96
N LEU A 26 0.67 0.31 8.74
CA LEU A 26 -0.06 0.27 7.48
C LEU A 26 -1.21 1.25 7.53
N HIS A 27 -1.34 2.09 6.51
CA HIS A 27 -2.44 3.03 6.39
C HIS A 27 -3.43 2.57 5.33
N VAL A 28 -4.66 2.34 5.73
CA VAL A 28 -5.73 1.92 4.82
C VAL A 28 -6.91 2.85 5.01
N SER A 29 -7.40 3.42 3.91
CA SER A 29 -8.62 4.23 3.94
C SER A 29 -9.74 3.49 3.21
N HIS A 30 -10.97 3.77 3.64
CA HIS A 30 -12.17 3.24 3.01
C HIS A 30 -13.03 4.41 2.56
N GLY A 31 -13.48 4.35 1.32
CA GLY A 31 -14.34 5.37 0.76
C GLY A 31 -15.46 4.73 -0.07
N PRO A 32 -16.48 5.50 -0.44
CA PRO A 32 -17.62 4.94 -1.18
C PRO A 32 -17.25 4.43 -2.58
N GLU A 33 -16.14 4.90 -3.12
CA GLU A 33 -15.73 4.54 -4.48
C GLU A 33 -14.91 3.26 -4.56
N HIS A 34 -14.30 2.84 -3.44
CA HIS A 34 -13.48 1.62 -3.38
C HIS A 34 -12.46 1.53 -4.51
N ASN A 35 -11.66 2.58 -4.69
CA ASN A 35 -10.71 2.69 -5.81
C ASN A 35 -9.59 1.65 -5.78
N ARG A 36 -9.29 1.11 -4.61
CA ARG A 36 -8.30 0.05 -4.41
C ARG A 36 -6.92 0.43 -4.96
N HIS A 37 -6.51 1.66 -4.68
CA HIS A 37 -5.19 2.15 -5.06
C HIS A 37 -4.15 1.75 -4.02
N VAL A 38 -3.06 1.15 -4.49
CA VAL A 38 -1.92 0.77 -3.64
C VAL A 38 -0.79 1.74 -3.90
N VAL A 39 -0.27 2.35 -2.82
CA VAL A 39 0.85 3.28 -2.90
C VAL A 39 1.99 2.73 -2.05
N LEU A 40 3.12 2.45 -2.69
CA LEU A 40 4.33 2.02 -2.02
C LEU A 40 5.17 3.26 -1.72
N MET A 41 5.40 3.54 -0.44
CA MET A 41 6.19 4.69 -0.01
C MET A 41 7.64 4.26 0.12
N LEU A 42 8.48 4.69 -0.82
CA LEU A 42 9.88 4.31 -0.87
C LEU A 42 10.76 5.36 -0.20
N ALA A 43 11.69 4.91 0.63
CA ALA A 43 12.68 5.81 1.23
C ALA A 43 13.85 6.01 0.28
N GLU A 44 14.14 7.26 -0.06
CA GLU A 44 15.31 7.61 -0.85
C GLU A 44 16.53 7.83 0.05
N LYS A 45 17.73 7.90 -0.58
CA LYS A 45 19.00 8.09 0.13
C LYS A 45 19.05 9.37 0.97
N ILE A 46 18.26 10.37 0.62
CA ILE A 46 18.22 11.65 1.33
C ILE A 46 17.12 11.69 2.39
N GLY A 47 16.50 10.54 2.70
CA GLY A 47 15.47 10.45 3.73
C GLY A 47 14.08 10.88 3.30
N ARG A 48 13.87 11.21 2.03
CA ARG A 48 12.54 11.53 1.51
C ARG A 48 11.77 10.25 1.18
N LEU A 49 10.46 10.30 1.42
CA LEU A 49 9.55 9.24 0.97
C LEU A 49 9.01 9.60 -0.41
N VAL A 50 9.11 8.67 -1.34
CA VAL A 50 8.62 8.86 -2.71
C VAL A 50 7.47 7.88 -2.93
N PRO A 51 6.27 8.36 -3.27
CA PRO A 51 5.14 7.47 -3.54
C PRO A 51 5.29 6.80 -4.90
N LYS A 52 5.00 5.50 -4.92
CA LYS A 52 4.96 4.72 -6.15
C LYS A 52 3.64 3.98 -6.22
N CYS A 53 2.81 4.32 -7.19
CA CYS A 53 1.52 3.67 -7.38
C CYS A 53 1.71 2.30 -8.04
N LEU A 54 1.05 1.29 -7.48
CA LEU A 54 1.09 -0.07 -7.99
C LEU A 54 -0.33 -0.56 -8.25
N THR A 55 -0.47 -1.48 -9.21
CA THR A 55 -1.70 -2.27 -9.29
C THR A 55 -1.70 -3.30 -8.16
N ILE A 56 -2.88 -3.83 -7.85
CA ILE A 56 -2.99 -4.87 -6.82
C ILE A 56 -2.13 -6.08 -7.21
N ASN A 57 -2.18 -6.48 -8.47
CA ASN A 57 -1.38 -7.62 -8.94
C ASN A 57 0.11 -7.38 -8.77
N GLN A 58 0.59 -6.18 -9.09
CA GLN A 58 1.99 -5.83 -8.88
C GLN A 58 2.38 -5.90 -7.41
N PHE A 59 1.52 -5.43 -6.53
CA PHE A 59 1.78 -5.45 -5.09
C PHE A 59 1.81 -6.88 -4.55
N LEU A 60 0.96 -7.76 -5.06
CA LEU A 60 0.92 -9.16 -4.62
C LEU A 60 2.13 -9.97 -5.09
N GLU A 61 2.84 -9.49 -6.10
CA GLU A 61 4.02 -10.16 -6.66
C GLU A 61 5.34 -9.76 -6.00
N ILE A 62 5.31 -8.84 -5.06
CA ILE A 62 6.53 -8.40 -4.36
C ILE A 62 7.15 -9.51 -3.51
#